data_70a189af4985ccf23b341c586f333d49
#
_entry.id   70a189af4985ccf23b341c586f333d49
#
_cell.length_a   1.000
_cell.length_b   1.000
_cell.length_c   1.000
_cell.angle_alpha   90.00
_cell.angle_beta   90.00
_cell.angle_gamma   90.00
#
_symmetry.space_group_name_H-M   'P 1'
#
loop_
_entity.id
_entity.type
_entity.pdbx_description
1 polymer ?
#
loop_
_entity_poly.entity_id
_entity_poly.type
_entity_poly.pdbx_seq_one_letter_code
_entity_poly.pdbx_strand_id
1 'polypeptide(L)'
;MTDGLLAFLSWTRSGIAAGGAARDPLTGNLPAGAPVDLAVKVNTRTPQRLAARLYGPGDVTGLDTRQIIRTDPRPEDDTFPPHLFPLVEFDRPDLPWLLTPATAADRDRLRPWLVLVVVERDHAELLPGGALPALKTRLEQLPDLAESHLWAHAQVALDGALDDARVDRLLATAPDRTLSRLICPRRLQPRRAYLACLVPAFEPGRKTGLGLDLDNVDRTTLRPAWTAGSGQAPLLPVYHHWSFSTGDSGSFEALVERLQGRPLPREVGVRDLDVSRPGGGLPAIDAGRPGA
;
A
#
# COMPACT_ATOMS: atom_id res chain seq x y z
N MET A 1 -12.54 26.72 -0.99
CA MET A 1 -11.82 25.43 -0.89
C MET A 1 -12.66 24.55 0.01
N THR A 2 -13.25 23.52 -0.53
CA THR A 2 -13.96 22.52 0.27
C THR A 2 -12.90 21.71 1.00
N ASP A 3 -12.92 21.69 2.32
CA ASP A 3 -12.06 20.84 3.13
C ASP A 3 -12.40 19.39 2.79
N GLY A 4 -11.59 18.77 1.93
CA GLY A 4 -11.72 17.36 1.60
C GLY A 4 -11.25 16.51 2.77
N LEU A 5 -12.08 15.60 3.26
CA LEU A 5 -11.70 14.60 4.24
C LEU A 5 -11.14 13.38 3.52
N LEU A 6 -9.95 12.94 3.91
CA LEU A 6 -9.38 11.67 3.47
C LEU A 6 -9.70 10.60 4.53
N ALA A 7 -10.43 9.58 4.14
CA ALA A 7 -10.65 8.41 4.96
C ALA A 7 -9.72 7.28 4.52
N PHE A 8 -8.97 6.73 5.46
CA PHE A 8 -8.09 5.59 5.22
C PHE A 8 -8.82 4.32 5.63
N LEU A 9 -9.05 3.47 4.64
CA LEU A 9 -9.58 2.13 4.85
C LEU A 9 -8.40 1.18 4.94
N SER A 10 -8.18 0.58 6.10
CA SER A 10 -7.07 -0.35 6.31
C SER A 10 -7.22 -1.64 5.49
N TRP A 11 -8.43 -1.94 5.06
CA TRP A 11 -8.75 -3.06 4.20
C TRP A 11 -10.01 -2.76 3.39
N THR A 12 -10.01 -3.17 2.14
CA THR A 12 -11.19 -3.11 1.28
C THR A 12 -11.28 -4.43 0.52
N ARG A 13 -12.47 -4.99 0.48
CA ARG A 13 -12.77 -6.21 -0.24
C ARG A 13 -13.93 -5.96 -1.16
N SER A 14 -13.76 -6.19 -2.44
CA SER A 14 -14.89 -6.20 -3.34
C SER A 14 -15.16 -7.62 -3.85
N GLY A 15 -16.43 -7.96 -3.83
CA GLY A 15 -16.97 -9.05 -4.57
C GLY A 15 -16.73 -10.45 -4.02
N ILE A 16 -17.18 -11.38 -4.82
CA ILE A 16 -17.25 -12.82 -4.57
C ILE A 16 -15.85 -13.45 -4.49
N ALA A 17 -14.86 -12.88 -5.19
CA ALA A 17 -13.50 -13.43 -5.24
C ALA A 17 -12.88 -13.63 -3.86
N ALA A 18 -13.06 -12.65 -2.97
CA ALA A 18 -12.53 -12.74 -1.61
C ALA A 18 -13.28 -13.74 -0.72
N GLY A 19 -14.57 -13.93 -0.94
CA GLY A 19 -15.40 -14.92 -0.22
C GLY A 19 -15.17 -16.35 -0.70
N GLY A 20 -15.04 -16.52 -2.02
CA GLY A 20 -14.92 -17.82 -2.63
C GLY A 20 -13.50 -18.40 -2.65
N ALA A 21 -12.49 -17.53 -2.63
CA ALA A 21 -11.10 -17.98 -2.54
C ALA A 21 -10.76 -18.62 -1.19
N ALA A 22 -11.62 -18.44 -0.19
CA ALA A 22 -11.29 -18.87 1.15
C ALA A 22 -11.39 -20.36 1.37
N ARG A 23 -12.22 -21.10 0.65
CA ARG A 23 -12.41 -22.55 0.89
C ARG A 23 -13.15 -23.24 -0.23
N ASP A 24 -12.58 -24.30 -0.73
CA ASP A 24 -13.35 -25.46 -1.09
C ASP A 24 -13.68 -26.22 0.22
N PRO A 25 -14.93 -26.29 0.67
CA PRO A 25 -15.28 -26.97 1.92
C PRO A 25 -15.03 -28.48 1.87
N LEU A 26 -14.86 -29.08 0.68
CA LEU A 26 -14.65 -30.49 0.49
C LEU A 26 -13.17 -30.85 0.51
N THR A 27 -12.30 -30.00 0.03
CA THR A 27 -10.86 -30.32 -0.09
C THR A 27 -9.98 -29.45 0.79
N GLY A 28 -10.51 -28.37 1.39
CA GLY A 28 -9.72 -27.36 2.10
C GLY A 28 -8.75 -26.61 1.19
N ASN A 29 -8.79 -26.89 -0.10
CA ASN A 29 -7.88 -26.40 -1.09
C ASN A 29 -8.30 -24.98 -1.55
N LEU A 30 -7.31 -24.17 -1.90
CA LEU A 30 -7.49 -23.06 -2.82
C LEU A 30 -7.46 -23.65 -4.24
N PRO A 31 -8.58 -23.90 -4.88
CA PRO A 31 -8.54 -24.30 -6.26
C PRO A 31 -8.13 -23.08 -7.10
N ALA A 32 -7.26 -23.29 -8.05
CA ALA A 32 -7.18 -22.39 -9.18
C ALA A 32 -8.58 -22.29 -9.79
N GLY A 33 -9.28 -21.17 -9.56
CA GLY A 33 -10.62 -20.96 -10.05
C GLY A 33 -11.69 -21.87 -9.48
N ALA A 34 -11.96 -21.77 -8.17
CA ALA A 34 -13.08 -22.46 -7.55
C ALA A 34 -14.40 -22.14 -8.25
N PRO A 35 -15.19 -23.15 -8.64
CA PRO A 35 -16.53 -22.91 -9.17
C PRO A 35 -17.45 -22.41 -8.06
N VAL A 36 -18.25 -21.40 -8.35
CA VAL A 36 -19.32 -20.91 -7.49
C VAL A 36 -20.61 -20.89 -8.27
N ASP A 37 -21.64 -21.51 -7.71
CA ASP A 37 -22.96 -21.46 -8.29
C ASP A 37 -23.65 -20.12 -7.98
N LEU A 38 -23.85 -19.34 -9.00
CA LEU A 38 -24.59 -18.08 -8.91
C LEU A 38 -26.05 -18.32 -9.30
N ALA A 39 -26.99 -17.92 -8.45
CA ALA A 39 -28.40 -17.86 -8.81
C ALA A 39 -28.70 -16.52 -9.48
N VAL A 40 -28.84 -16.51 -10.80
CA VAL A 40 -29.17 -15.29 -11.57
C VAL A 40 -30.65 -15.25 -11.83
N LYS A 41 -31.34 -14.22 -11.30
CA LYS A 41 -32.75 -13.95 -11.56
C LYS A 41 -32.89 -12.77 -12.52
N VAL A 42 -33.45 -13.01 -13.69
CA VAL A 42 -33.76 -11.96 -14.66
C VAL A 42 -35.25 -11.69 -14.66
N ASN A 43 -35.63 -10.52 -14.22
CA ASN A 43 -37.05 -10.13 -14.04
C ASN A 43 -37.81 -11.10 -13.12
N THR A 44 -38.97 -11.59 -13.57
CA THR A 44 -39.86 -12.51 -12.83
C THR A 44 -39.60 -13.99 -13.14
N ARG A 45 -38.57 -14.30 -13.94
CA ARG A 45 -38.28 -15.68 -14.34
C ARG A 45 -37.64 -16.45 -13.19
N THR A 46 -37.78 -17.77 -13.22
CA THR A 46 -37.13 -18.69 -12.29
C THR A 46 -35.62 -18.46 -12.30
N PRO A 47 -34.96 -18.35 -11.14
CA PRO A 47 -33.51 -18.19 -11.08
C PRO A 47 -32.80 -19.33 -11.81
N GLN A 48 -31.87 -18.99 -12.69
CA GLN A 48 -30.99 -19.96 -13.32
C GLN A 48 -29.68 -20.02 -12.55
N ARG A 49 -29.16 -21.22 -12.34
CA ARG A 49 -27.85 -21.42 -11.76
C ARG A 49 -26.81 -21.29 -12.85
N LEU A 50 -25.83 -20.41 -12.63
CA LEU A 50 -24.69 -20.18 -13.49
C LEU A 50 -23.43 -20.54 -12.69
N ALA A 51 -22.63 -21.44 -13.19
CA ALA A 51 -21.32 -21.71 -12.60
C ALA A 51 -20.37 -20.56 -12.99
N ALA A 52 -19.89 -19.84 -12.01
CA ALA A 52 -18.84 -18.83 -12.19
C ALA A 52 -17.52 -19.40 -11.67
N ARG A 53 -16.43 -19.04 -12.32
CA ARG A 53 -15.10 -19.38 -11.88
C ARG A 53 -14.49 -18.23 -11.09
N LEU A 54 -14.01 -18.51 -9.89
CA LEU A 54 -13.27 -17.56 -9.07
C LEU A 54 -11.77 -17.68 -9.33
N TYR A 55 -11.11 -16.56 -9.38
CA TYR A 55 -9.67 -16.48 -9.57
C TYR A 55 -8.96 -16.14 -8.25
N GLY A 56 -7.78 -16.71 -8.08
CA GLY A 56 -6.90 -16.46 -6.95
C GLY A 56 -5.48 -16.08 -7.40
N PRO A 57 -4.53 -15.94 -6.48
CA PRO A 57 -3.14 -15.61 -6.83
C PRO A 57 -2.50 -16.63 -7.76
N GLY A 58 -2.91 -17.90 -7.69
CA GLY A 58 -2.43 -18.97 -8.54
C GLY A 58 -2.88 -18.89 -10.00
N ASP A 59 -3.76 -17.96 -10.33
CA ASP A 59 -4.22 -17.74 -11.71
C ASP A 59 -3.55 -16.50 -12.35
N VAL A 60 -2.70 -15.78 -11.59
CA VAL A 60 -2.11 -14.51 -12.04
C VAL A 60 -0.76 -14.73 -12.70
N THR A 61 -0.69 -14.43 -13.99
CA THR A 61 0.54 -14.49 -14.80
C THR A 61 1.15 -13.12 -15.09
N GLY A 62 0.52 -12.04 -14.66
CA GLY A 62 0.99 -10.67 -14.85
C GLY A 62 0.03 -9.65 -14.26
N LEU A 63 0.48 -8.41 -14.19
CA LEU A 63 -0.29 -7.25 -13.76
C LEU A 63 -0.36 -6.24 -14.91
N ASP A 64 -1.53 -5.67 -15.14
CA ASP A 64 -1.65 -4.53 -16.04
C ASP A 64 -1.06 -3.28 -15.36
N THR A 65 0.10 -2.85 -15.84
CA THR A 65 0.82 -1.71 -15.27
C THR A 65 0.06 -0.39 -15.37
N ARG A 66 -0.98 -0.29 -16.21
CA ARG A 66 -1.86 0.88 -16.25
C ARG A 66 -2.66 1.08 -14.97
N GLN A 67 -2.80 0.05 -14.14
CA GLN A 67 -3.41 0.15 -12.83
C GLN A 67 -2.50 0.84 -11.80
N ILE A 68 -1.21 1.00 -12.10
CA ILE A 68 -0.26 1.71 -11.24
C ILE A 68 -0.33 3.19 -11.60
N ILE A 69 -0.84 4.00 -10.69
CA ILE A 69 -0.96 5.44 -10.89
C ILE A 69 0.25 6.22 -10.40
N ARG A 70 0.98 5.67 -9.42
CA ARG A 70 2.17 6.33 -8.87
C ARG A 70 3.08 5.32 -8.18
N THR A 71 4.38 5.57 -8.28
CA THR A 71 5.40 5.00 -7.41
C THR A 71 6.11 6.13 -6.66
N ASP A 72 6.48 5.88 -5.42
CA ASP A 72 7.26 6.80 -4.62
C ASP A 72 8.35 5.99 -3.89
N PRO A 73 9.63 6.19 -4.20
CA PRO A 73 10.19 7.14 -5.16
C PRO A 73 9.78 6.83 -6.61
N ARG A 74 9.97 7.83 -7.47
CA ARG A 74 9.84 7.62 -8.92
C ARG A 74 10.96 6.71 -9.42
N PRO A 75 10.78 6.01 -10.56
CA PRO A 75 11.87 5.30 -11.20
C PRO A 75 13.07 6.22 -11.41
N GLU A 76 14.27 5.70 -11.14
CA GLU A 76 15.56 6.38 -11.28
C GLU A 76 15.74 7.64 -10.40
N ASP A 77 14.91 7.82 -9.37
CA ASP A 77 15.17 8.84 -8.35
C ASP A 77 16.45 8.51 -7.59
N ASP A 78 17.38 9.44 -7.49
CA ASP A 78 18.68 9.29 -6.85
C ASP A 78 18.81 10.03 -5.50
N THR A 79 17.74 10.68 -5.07
CA THR A 79 17.69 11.56 -3.90
C THR A 79 16.60 11.21 -2.89
N PHE A 80 15.98 10.05 -3.01
CA PHE A 80 14.87 9.67 -2.14
C PHE A 80 15.26 9.72 -0.65
N PRO A 81 14.49 10.37 0.21
CA PRO A 81 14.80 10.47 1.63
C PRO A 81 14.77 9.10 2.32
N PRO A 82 15.85 8.65 2.99
CA PRO A 82 15.93 7.31 3.56
C PRO A 82 14.97 7.05 4.73
N HIS A 83 14.38 8.09 5.31
CA HIS A 83 13.39 7.98 6.39
C HIS A 83 11.95 7.79 5.90
N LEU A 84 11.71 7.90 4.60
CA LEU A 84 10.40 7.63 3.99
C LEU A 84 10.31 6.17 3.55
N PHE A 85 9.06 5.67 3.52
CA PHE A 85 8.78 4.34 3.03
C PHE A 85 8.44 4.37 1.54
N PRO A 86 9.11 3.55 0.72
CA PRO A 86 8.71 3.37 -0.67
C PRO A 86 7.28 2.81 -0.76
N LEU A 87 6.54 3.28 -1.76
CA LEU A 87 5.16 2.86 -2.00
C LEU A 87 4.81 2.78 -3.49
N VAL A 88 3.74 2.04 -3.78
CA VAL A 88 3.08 2.01 -5.07
C VAL A 88 1.58 2.22 -4.86
N GLU A 89 0.97 3.06 -5.69
CA GLU A 89 -0.46 3.36 -5.67
C GLU A 89 -1.16 2.80 -6.90
N PHE A 90 -2.39 2.32 -6.69
CA PHE A 90 -3.23 1.72 -7.71
C PHE A 90 -4.54 2.50 -7.84
N ASP A 91 -5.09 2.51 -9.04
CA ASP A 91 -6.36 3.16 -9.38
C ASP A 91 -7.59 2.51 -8.71
N ARG A 92 -7.46 1.25 -8.26
CA ARG A 92 -8.53 0.51 -7.60
C ARG A 92 -8.30 0.45 -6.09
N PRO A 93 -9.34 0.72 -5.27
CA PRO A 93 -9.20 0.68 -3.81
C PRO A 93 -9.06 -0.75 -3.26
N ASP A 94 -9.42 -1.76 -4.02
CA ASP A 94 -9.47 -3.16 -3.60
C ASP A 94 -8.33 -4.03 -4.15
N LEU A 95 -7.49 -3.51 -5.05
CA LEU A 95 -6.49 -4.31 -5.76
C LEU A 95 -5.62 -5.18 -4.83
N PRO A 96 -5.09 -4.71 -3.70
CA PRO A 96 -4.26 -5.53 -2.83
C PRO A 96 -4.98 -6.76 -2.25
N TRP A 97 -6.32 -6.72 -2.19
CA TRP A 97 -7.12 -7.80 -1.61
C TRP A 97 -8.00 -8.53 -2.61
N LEU A 98 -8.08 -8.04 -3.84
CA LEU A 98 -8.98 -8.54 -4.88
C LEU A 98 -8.87 -10.05 -5.07
N LEU A 99 -7.65 -10.58 -5.06
CA LEU A 99 -7.35 -11.99 -5.28
C LEU A 99 -6.79 -12.69 -4.04
N THR A 100 -6.95 -12.09 -2.85
CA THR A 100 -6.42 -12.72 -1.64
C THR A 100 -7.16 -14.00 -1.31
N PRO A 101 -6.44 -15.12 -1.10
CA PRO A 101 -7.03 -16.37 -0.68
C PRO A 101 -7.29 -16.42 0.83
N ALA A 102 -6.74 -15.46 1.57
CA ALA A 102 -6.89 -15.41 3.02
C ALA A 102 -8.26 -14.90 3.42
N THR A 103 -8.81 -15.43 4.50
CA THR A 103 -9.90 -14.78 5.25
C THR A 103 -9.30 -13.80 6.23
N ALA A 104 -10.10 -12.81 6.65
CA ALA A 104 -9.70 -11.95 7.75
C ALA A 104 -9.41 -12.80 9.00
N ALA A 105 -8.21 -12.63 9.54
CA ALA A 105 -7.80 -13.24 10.79
C ALA A 105 -8.34 -12.42 11.98
N ASP A 106 -7.93 -12.76 13.20
CA ASP A 106 -8.29 -12.01 14.40
C ASP A 106 -8.19 -10.49 14.20
N ARG A 107 -9.19 -9.75 14.64
CA ARG A 107 -9.32 -8.30 14.49
C ARG A 107 -9.39 -7.82 13.03
N ASP A 108 -10.05 -8.59 12.17
CA ASP A 108 -10.30 -8.24 10.76
C ASP A 108 -9.03 -7.98 9.93
N ARG A 109 -7.92 -8.58 10.28
CA ARG A 109 -6.66 -8.47 9.53
C ARG A 109 -6.72 -9.30 8.26
N LEU A 110 -6.69 -8.65 7.12
CA LEU A 110 -6.70 -9.29 5.82
C LEU A 110 -5.37 -9.06 5.10
N ARG A 111 -4.66 -10.16 4.83
CA ARG A 111 -3.39 -10.10 4.10
C ARG A 111 -3.63 -9.85 2.61
N PRO A 112 -2.88 -8.95 1.98
CA PRO A 112 -2.95 -8.73 0.54
C PRO A 112 -2.40 -9.94 -0.23
N TRP A 113 -2.79 -10.08 -1.52
CA TRP A 113 -2.28 -11.16 -2.38
C TRP A 113 -0.93 -10.85 -3.03
N LEU A 114 -0.54 -9.59 -3.05
CA LEU A 114 0.74 -9.09 -3.52
C LEU A 114 1.32 -8.09 -2.53
N VAL A 115 2.62 -7.92 -2.54
CA VAL A 115 3.34 -7.01 -1.64
C VAL A 115 4.46 -6.29 -2.38
N LEU A 116 4.82 -5.12 -1.88
CA LEU A 116 5.98 -4.37 -2.33
C LEU A 116 7.20 -4.78 -1.49
N VAL A 117 8.22 -5.32 -2.12
CA VAL A 117 9.53 -5.56 -1.50
C VAL A 117 10.54 -4.60 -2.07
N VAL A 118 11.44 -4.11 -1.22
CA VAL A 118 12.54 -3.22 -1.60
C VAL A 118 13.83 -3.86 -1.11
N VAL A 119 14.71 -4.17 -2.04
CA VAL A 119 15.97 -4.87 -1.77
C VAL A 119 17.16 -4.00 -2.17
N GLU A 120 18.25 -4.11 -1.47
CA GLU A 120 19.49 -3.43 -1.87
C GLU A 120 19.96 -3.95 -3.23
N ARG A 121 20.38 -3.05 -4.10
CA ARG A 121 20.76 -3.39 -5.47
C ARG A 121 21.86 -4.44 -5.55
N ASP A 122 22.82 -4.40 -4.60
CA ASP A 122 23.92 -5.35 -4.50
C ASP A 122 23.48 -6.77 -4.10
N HIS A 123 22.26 -6.90 -3.57
CA HIS A 123 21.67 -8.16 -3.17
C HIS A 123 20.47 -8.57 -4.05
N ALA A 124 20.29 -7.88 -5.17
CA ALA A 124 19.18 -8.09 -6.09
C ALA A 124 19.68 -8.49 -7.48
N GLU A 125 19.25 -9.63 -7.94
CA GLU A 125 19.46 -10.11 -9.31
C GLU A 125 18.11 -10.35 -9.96
N LEU A 126 17.82 -9.66 -11.07
CA LEU A 126 16.65 -9.93 -11.90
C LEU A 126 17.06 -10.94 -12.97
N LEU A 127 16.57 -12.14 -12.84
CA LEU A 127 16.76 -13.21 -13.81
C LEU A 127 15.70 -13.12 -14.90
N PRO A 128 16.06 -13.37 -16.16
CA PRO A 128 15.06 -13.54 -17.20
C PRO A 128 14.21 -14.76 -16.85
N GLY A 129 12.90 -14.58 -16.85
CA GLY A 129 11.91 -15.64 -16.62
C GLY A 129 11.10 -15.90 -17.90
N GLY A 130 10.09 -16.77 -17.79
CA GLY A 130 9.15 -17.02 -18.89
C GLY A 130 8.32 -15.78 -19.21
N ALA A 131 7.15 -15.66 -18.58
CA ALA A 131 6.28 -14.49 -18.74
C ALA A 131 6.69 -13.29 -17.88
N LEU A 132 7.30 -13.53 -16.73
CA LEU A 132 7.74 -12.52 -15.76
C LEU A 132 9.23 -12.70 -15.44
N PRO A 133 9.97 -11.60 -15.19
CA PRO A 133 11.28 -11.69 -14.60
C PRO A 133 11.19 -12.25 -13.17
N ALA A 134 12.27 -12.86 -12.69
CA ALA A 134 12.34 -13.41 -11.36
C ALA A 134 13.40 -12.68 -10.52
N LEU A 135 13.00 -12.22 -9.34
CA LEU A 135 13.91 -11.67 -8.34
C LEU A 135 14.59 -12.80 -7.57
N LYS A 136 15.92 -12.80 -7.60
CA LYS A 136 16.77 -13.58 -6.71
C LYS A 136 17.40 -12.61 -5.70
N THR A 137 17.21 -12.90 -4.42
CA THR A 137 17.72 -12.05 -3.34
C THR A 137 18.03 -12.90 -2.12
N ARG A 138 18.46 -12.28 -1.03
CA ARG A 138 18.68 -12.94 0.26
C ARG A 138 17.44 -12.84 1.12
N LEU A 139 17.22 -13.81 2.01
CA LEU A 139 16.05 -13.85 2.87
C LEU A 139 15.98 -12.62 3.82
N GLU A 140 17.13 -12.14 4.28
CA GLU A 140 17.25 -10.97 5.15
C GLU A 140 16.79 -9.66 4.48
N GLN A 141 16.69 -9.67 3.15
CA GLN A 141 16.18 -8.54 2.38
C GLN A 141 14.65 -8.52 2.32
N LEU A 142 14.00 -9.63 2.66
CA LEU A 142 12.55 -9.79 2.54
C LEU A 142 11.86 -9.53 3.89
N PRO A 143 10.75 -8.76 3.89
CA PRO A 143 9.98 -8.50 5.12
C PRO A 143 9.20 -9.74 5.56
N ASP A 144 8.70 -9.73 6.81
CA ASP A 144 7.85 -10.80 7.31
C ASP A 144 6.42 -10.67 6.75
N LEU A 145 5.99 -11.61 5.94
CA LEU A 145 4.64 -11.63 5.36
C LEU A 145 3.50 -11.78 6.38
N ALA A 146 3.79 -12.21 7.60
CA ALA A 146 2.78 -12.24 8.66
C ALA A 146 2.21 -10.83 8.95
N GLU A 147 3.04 -9.80 8.80
CA GLU A 147 2.68 -8.40 9.01
C GLU A 147 2.15 -7.70 7.75
N SER A 148 2.00 -8.41 6.62
CA SER A 148 1.65 -7.81 5.33
C SER A 148 0.31 -7.08 5.31
N HIS A 149 -0.61 -7.41 6.23
CA HIS A 149 -1.88 -6.69 6.41
C HIS A 149 -1.69 -5.21 6.82
N LEU A 150 -0.53 -4.85 7.41
CA LEU A 150 -0.20 -3.49 7.81
C LEU A 150 0.33 -2.63 6.66
N TRP A 151 0.71 -3.24 5.54
CA TRP A 151 1.40 -2.56 4.44
C TRP A 151 0.48 -2.23 3.27
N ALA A 152 -0.77 -2.65 3.36
CA ALA A 152 -1.77 -2.41 2.34
C ALA A 152 -2.87 -1.48 2.87
N HIS A 153 -3.12 -0.40 2.15
CA HIS A 153 -4.11 0.60 2.54
C HIS A 153 -5.01 0.94 1.37
N ALA A 154 -6.28 1.25 1.67
CA ALA A 154 -7.18 1.92 0.74
C ALA A 154 -7.47 3.33 1.25
N GLN A 155 -7.71 4.24 0.34
CA GLN A 155 -8.00 5.63 0.62
C GLN A 155 -9.18 6.10 -0.21
N VAL A 156 -10.07 6.86 0.40
CA VAL A 156 -11.22 7.48 -0.24
C VAL A 156 -11.20 8.98 0.07
N ALA A 157 -11.31 9.81 -0.97
CA ALA A 157 -11.47 11.25 -0.80
C ALA A 157 -12.95 11.59 -0.58
N LEU A 158 -13.27 12.10 0.60
CA LEU A 158 -14.64 12.44 1.03
C LEU A 158 -14.80 13.97 1.14
N ASP A 159 -15.96 14.47 0.75
CA ASP A 159 -16.38 15.82 1.07
C ASP A 159 -17.30 15.78 2.29
N GLY A 160 -16.84 16.29 3.43
CA GLY A 160 -17.60 16.34 4.68
C GLY A 160 -17.40 15.10 5.58
N ALA A 161 -18.34 14.87 6.51
CA ALA A 161 -18.19 13.85 7.55
C ALA A 161 -18.08 12.42 7.00
N LEU A 162 -17.31 11.59 7.70
CA LEU A 162 -17.19 10.17 7.45
C LEU A 162 -18.52 9.47 7.77
N ASP A 163 -19.08 8.77 6.77
CA ASP A 163 -20.30 7.97 6.86
C ASP A 163 -20.14 6.74 5.96
N ASP A 164 -20.39 5.57 6.50
CA ASP A 164 -20.20 4.28 5.82
C ASP A 164 -21.03 4.21 4.52
N ALA A 165 -22.29 4.64 4.55
CA ALA A 165 -23.14 4.65 3.35
C ALA A 165 -22.62 5.58 2.26
N ARG A 166 -21.90 6.62 2.63
CA ARG A 166 -21.27 7.55 1.70
C ARG A 166 -19.98 6.96 1.13
N VAL A 167 -19.19 6.27 1.95
CA VAL A 167 -18.00 5.52 1.50
C VAL A 167 -18.41 4.46 0.50
N ASP A 168 -19.40 3.63 0.82
CA ASP A 168 -19.91 2.60 -0.08
C ASP A 168 -20.39 3.16 -1.43
N ARG A 169 -21.07 4.28 -1.39
CA ARG A 169 -21.53 4.97 -2.60
C ARG A 169 -20.36 5.47 -3.44
N LEU A 170 -19.34 6.08 -2.82
CA LEU A 170 -18.16 6.55 -3.53
C LEU A 170 -17.37 5.41 -4.14
N LEU A 171 -17.17 4.31 -3.41
CA LEU A 171 -16.52 3.11 -3.94
C LEU A 171 -17.23 2.55 -5.18
N ALA A 172 -18.55 2.69 -5.24
CA ALA A 172 -19.37 2.20 -6.35
C ALA A 172 -19.45 3.18 -7.53
N THR A 173 -19.41 4.50 -7.29
CA THR A 173 -19.81 5.51 -8.29
C THR A 173 -18.72 6.52 -8.66
N ALA A 174 -17.65 6.63 -7.88
CA ALA A 174 -16.59 7.60 -8.08
C ALA A 174 -15.20 6.96 -7.87
N PRO A 175 -14.81 6.01 -8.74
CA PRO A 175 -13.54 5.30 -8.61
C PRO A 175 -12.32 6.22 -8.68
N ASP A 176 -12.41 7.35 -9.37
CA ASP A 176 -11.40 8.40 -9.43
C ASP A 176 -11.10 9.08 -8.10
N ARG A 177 -11.98 8.92 -7.12
CA ARG A 177 -11.82 9.41 -5.75
C ARG A 177 -11.32 8.35 -4.78
N THR A 178 -10.95 7.20 -5.29
CA THR A 178 -10.48 6.06 -4.50
C THR A 178 -9.15 5.57 -5.03
N LEU A 179 -8.32 5.07 -4.15
CA LEU A 179 -7.08 4.40 -4.51
C LEU A 179 -6.69 3.38 -3.45
N SER A 180 -5.81 2.48 -3.80
CA SER A 180 -5.11 1.65 -2.83
C SER A 180 -3.60 1.82 -2.98
N ARG A 181 -2.87 1.43 -1.92
CA ARG A 181 -1.42 1.46 -1.94
C ARG A 181 -0.81 0.28 -1.21
N LEU A 182 0.37 -0.09 -1.64
CA LEU A 182 1.28 -0.96 -0.92
C LEU A 182 2.50 -0.16 -0.50
N ILE A 183 2.89 -0.33 0.75
CA ILE A 183 4.05 0.33 1.35
C ILE A 183 5.08 -0.75 1.67
N CYS A 184 6.35 -0.48 1.45
CA CYS A 184 7.41 -1.35 1.95
C CYS A 184 7.90 -0.84 3.31
N PRO A 185 7.82 -1.64 4.38
CA PRO A 185 8.18 -1.20 5.74
C PRO A 185 9.68 -1.17 5.98
N ARG A 186 10.49 -1.39 4.94
CA ARG A 186 11.95 -1.41 5.06
C ARG A 186 12.48 -0.03 5.44
N ARG A 187 13.31 0.02 6.49
CA ARG A 187 14.13 1.20 6.78
C ARG A 187 15.29 1.25 5.79
N LEU A 188 15.36 2.33 5.02
CA LEU A 188 16.40 2.53 4.02
C LEU A 188 17.67 3.11 4.66
N GLN A 189 18.81 2.80 4.04
CA GLN A 189 20.10 3.39 4.40
C GLN A 189 20.38 4.57 3.48
N PRO A 190 21.05 5.64 3.96
CA PRO A 190 21.47 6.75 3.11
C PRO A 190 22.46 6.32 2.03
N ARG A 191 22.44 6.98 0.88
CA ARG A 191 23.36 6.75 -0.25
C ARG A 191 23.46 5.29 -0.70
N ARG A 192 22.29 4.63 -0.77
CA ARG A 192 22.19 3.24 -1.24
C ARG A 192 21.28 3.15 -2.44
N ALA A 193 21.64 2.27 -3.35
CA ALA A 193 20.81 1.91 -4.48
C ALA A 193 19.89 0.75 -4.11
N TYR A 194 18.64 0.83 -4.54
CA TYR A 194 17.59 -0.14 -4.26
C TYR A 194 16.86 -0.57 -5.53
N LEU A 195 16.29 -1.74 -5.46
CA LEU A 195 15.33 -2.27 -6.42
C LEU A 195 14.02 -2.52 -5.69
N ALA A 196 12.96 -1.84 -6.11
CA ALA A 196 11.60 -2.08 -5.66
C ALA A 196 10.91 -3.08 -6.58
N CYS A 197 10.26 -4.09 -6.02
CA CYS A 197 9.61 -5.17 -6.75
C CYS A 197 8.22 -5.44 -6.18
N LEU A 198 7.22 -5.53 -7.05
CA LEU A 198 5.89 -5.99 -6.72
C LEU A 198 5.82 -7.50 -6.96
N VAL A 199 5.61 -8.26 -5.90
CA VAL A 199 5.70 -9.72 -5.91
C VAL A 199 4.48 -10.37 -5.25
N PRO A 200 4.12 -11.62 -5.56
CA PRO A 200 3.04 -12.34 -4.89
C PRO A 200 3.38 -12.64 -3.43
N ALA A 201 2.38 -12.54 -2.57
CA ALA A 201 2.51 -12.83 -1.14
C ALA A 201 2.27 -14.32 -0.80
N PHE A 202 1.68 -15.10 -1.71
CA PHE A 202 1.31 -16.50 -1.48
C PHE A 202 2.03 -17.43 -2.47
N GLU A 203 2.33 -18.63 -2.00
CA GLU A 203 3.04 -19.67 -2.76
C GLU A 203 2.39 -20.01 -4.11
N PRO A 204 1.05 -20.14 -4.24
CA PRO A 204 0.42 -20.36 -5.54
C PRO A 204 0.76 -19.28 -6.55
N GLY A 205 0.70 -18.00 -6.16
CA GLY A 205 1.07 -16.87 -7.03
C GLY A 205 2.55 -16.89 -7.42
N ARG A 206 3.42 -17.25 -6.47
CA ARG A 206 4.85 -17.41 -6.75
C ARG A 206 5.12 -18.49 -7.80
N LYS A 207 4.50 -19.64 -7.65
CA LYS A 207 4.69 -20.73 -8.61
C LYS A 207 4.13 -20.38 -9.99
N THR A 208 2.92 -19.89 -10.06
CA THR A 208 2.30 -19.48 -11.34
C THR A 208 3.12 -18.42 -12.06
N GLY A 209 3.54 -17.38 -11.35
CA GLY A 209 4.35 -16.31 -11.95
C GLY A 209 5.72 -16.79 -12.46
N LEU A 210 6.27 -17.86 -11.90
CA LEU A 210 7.48 -18.53 -12.37
C LEU A 210 7.22 -19.60 -13.45
N GLY A 211 5.97 -19.88 -13.80
CA GLY A 211 5.61 -20.96 -14.72
C GLY A 211 5.82 -22.36 -14.14
N LEU A 212 5.82 -22.49 -12.81
CA LEU A 212 5.97 -23.77 -12.13
C LEU A 212 4.62 -24.44 -11.93
N ASP A 213 4.64 -25.78 -11.89
CA ASP A 213 3.45 -26.58 -11.67
C ASP A 213 2.84 -26.36 -10.28
N LEU A 214 1.52 -26.26 -10.24
CA LEU A 214 0.72 -26.13 -9.02
C LEU A 214 0.31 -27.47 -8.41
N ASP A 215 0.50 -28.59 -9.09
CA ASP A 215 0.01 -29.90 -8.66
C ASP A 215 0.59 -30.36 -7.32
N ASN A 216 1.79 -29.89 -6.98
CA ASN A 216 2.46 -30.19 -5.73
C ASN A 216 2.32 -29.08 -4.67
N VAL A 217 1.45 -28.09 -4.89
CA VAL A 217 1.15 -27.09 -3.85
C VAL A 217 0.20 -27.72 -2.86
N ASP A 218 0.62 -27.76 -1.60
CA ASP A 218 -0.33 -28.04 -0.52
C ASP A 218 -1.34 -26.90 -0.47
N ARG A 219 -2.49 -27.14 -1.09
CA ARG A 219 -3.59 -26.18 -1.22
C ARG A 219 -4.42 -26.06 0.06
N THR A 220 -4.13 -26.89 1.05
CA THR A 220 -4.83 -26.88 2.36
C THR A 220 -4.32 -25.76 3.26
N THR A 221 -3.11 -25.28 3.03
CA THR A 221 -2.50 -24.22 3.80
C THR A 221 -2.26 -23.01 2.93
N LEU A 222 -2.63 -21.83 3.44
CA LEU A 222 -2.33 -20.55 2.80
C LEU A 222 -0.85 -20.22 3.00
N ARG A 223 0.02 -21.02 2.40
CA ARG A 223 1.46 -20.82 2.53
C ARG A 223 1.87 -19.47 1.97
N PRO A 224 2.59 -18.67 2.74
CA PRO A 224 3.22 -17.47 2.23
C PRO A 224 4.28 -17.84 1.17
N ALA A 225 4.58 -16.91 0.27
CA ALA A 225 5.63 -17.11 -0.74
C ALA A 225 7.02 -17.30 -0.13
N TRP A 226 7.24 -16.77 1.07
CA TRP A 226 8.41 -17.03 1.93
C TRP A 226 8.03 -16.90 3.40
N THR A 227 8.90 -17.41 4.27
CA THR A 227 8.78 -17.25 5.73
C THR A 227 10.05 -16.58 6.23
N ALA A 228 9.90 -15.52 7.01
CA ALA A 228 11.03 -14.79 7.58
C ALA A 228 11.85 -15.71 8.52
N GLY A 229 13.16 -15.56 8.49
CA GLY A 229 14.08 -16.23 9.43
C GLY A 229 14.27 -17.73 9.22
N SER A 230 13.67 -18.36 8.21
CA SER A 230 13.83 -19.79 7.97
C SER A 230 14.05 -20.13 6.49
N GLY A 231 15.10 -20.91 6.24
CA GLY A 231 15.41 -21.45 4.92
C GLY A 231 16.16 -20.50 4.01
N GLN A 232 16.12 -20.80 2.73
CA GLN A 232 16.73 -20.00 1.67
C GLN A 232 15.65 -19.13 1.02
N ALA A 233 16.01 -17.90 0.61
CA ALA A 233 15.09 -17.04 -0.11
C ALA A 233 14.65 -17.70 -1.42
N PRO A 234 13.35 -17.80 -1.68
CA PRO A 234 12.86 -18.35 -2.94
C PRO A 234 13.07 -17.34 -4.09
N LEU A 235 13.07 -17.86 -5.32
CA LEU A 235 12.86 -17.01 -6.49
C LEU A 235 11.43 -16.43 -6.44
N LEU A 236 11.31 -15.13 -6.70
CA LEU A 236 10.03 -14.43 -6.68
C LEU A 236 9.73 -13.87 -8.07
N PRO A 237 8.61 -14.19 -8.70
CA PRO A 237 8.19 -13.55 -9.94
C PRO A 237 7.86 -12.09 -9.66
N VAL A 238 8.20 -11.21 -10.59
CA VAL A 238 8.08 -9.76 -10.42
C VAL A 238 7.04 -9.22 -11.39
N TYR A 239 5.92 -8.73 -10.86
CA TYR A 239 4.85 -8.13 -11.64
C TYR A 239 5.20 -6.73 -12.16
N HIS A 240 5.94 -5.97 -11.34
CA HIS A 240 6.45 -4.64 -11.67
C HIS A 240 7.68 -4.33 -10.83
N HIS A 241 8.62 -3.55 -11.38
CA HIS A 241 9.81 -3.13 -10.65
C HIS A 241 10.33 -1.79 -11.14
N TRP A 242 11.07 -1.12 -10.26
CA TRP A 242 11.82 0.09 -10.58
C TRP A 242 13.03 0.22 -9.67
N SER A 243 14.04 0.92 -10.15
CA SER A 243 15.26 1.23 -9.40
C SER A 243 15.20 2.65 -8.87
N PHE A 244 15.85 2.87 -7.74
CA PHE A 244 16.03 4.19 -7.16
C PHE A 244 17.24 4.17 -6.21
N SER A 245 17.68 5.36 -5.79
CA SER A 245 18.71 5.51 -4.78
C SER A 245 18.26 6.50 -3.71
N THR A 246 18.81 6.33 -2.51
CA THR A 246 18.56 7.27 -1.42
C THR A 246 19.62 8.38 -1.43
N GLY A 247 19.18 9.57 -1.11
CA GLY A 247 20.06 10.71 -0.85
C GLY A 247 20.80 10.63 0.49
N ASP A 248 21.35 11.75 0.90
CA ASP A 248 21.91 11.92 2.22
C ASP A 248 20.85 11.77 3.31
N SER A 249 21.28 11.50 4.53
CA SER A 249 20.37 11.46 5.67
C SER A 249 19.65 12.82 5.80
N GLY A 250 18.39 12.87 5.37
CA GLY A 250 17.54 14.04 5.42
C GLY A 250 16.49 13.95 6.53
N SER A 251 16.78 13.28 7.65
CA SER A 251 15.88 13.29 8.79
C SER A 251 15.73 14.72 9.32
N PHE A 252 14.56 15.04 9.86
CA PHE A 252 14.31 16.31 10.52
C PHE A 252 15.40 16.59 11.59
N GLU A 253 15.86 15.56 12.29
CA GLU A 253 16.95 15.64 13.26
C GLU A 253 18.27 16.09 12.61
N ALA A 254 18.65 15.51 11.48
CA ALA A 254 19.85 15.92 10.75
C ALA A 254 19.73 17.33 10.16
N LEU A 255 18.54 17.77 9.85
CA LEU A 255 18.29 19.18 9.46
C LEU A 255 18.37 20.12 10.65
N VAL A 256 17.83 19.71 11.80
CA VAL A 256 17.91 20.48 13.06
C VAL A 256 19.35 20.62 13.54
N GLU A 257 20.15 19.57 13.45
CA GLU A 257 21.58 19.61 13.79
C GLU A 257 22.39 20.59 12.90
N ARG A 258 21.91 20.82 11.68
CA ARG A 258 22.50 21.83 10.77
C ARG A 258 22.01 23.25 10.99
N LEU A 259 20.93 23.43 11.76
CA LEU A 259 20.42 24.75 12.08
C LEU A 259 21.37 25.47 13.01
N GLN A 260 22.00 26.50 12.49
CA GLN A 260 22.78 27.44 13.29
C GLN A 260 21.86 28.59 13.71
N GLY A 261 21.70 28.75 15.01
CA GLY A 261 20.99 29.90 15.55
C GLY A 261 21.70 31.20 15.11
N ARG A 262 21.00 32.02 14.36
CA ARG A 262 21.46 33.38 14.05
C ARG A 262 20.69 34.37 14.90
N PRO A 263 21.38 35.31 15.57
CA PRO A 263 20.69 36.38 16.28
C PRO A 263 19.89 37.16 15.23
N LEU A 264 18.60 37.27 15.43
CA LEU A 264 17.74 38.06 14.57
C LEU A 264 17.93 39.54 14.88
N PRO A 265 17.87 40.41 13.87
CA PRO A 265 17.74 41.87 14.06
C PRO A 265 16.59 42.15 15.03
N ARG A 266 16.75 43.22 15.84
CA ARG A 266 15.74 43.57 16.86
C ARG A 266 14.35 43.84 16.28
N GLU A 267 14.28 44.20 15.01
CA GLU A 267 13.05 44.51 14.28
C GLU A 267 12.26 43.25 13.85
N VAL A 268 12.91 42.05 13.85
CA VAL A 268 12.26 40.81 13.44
C VAL A 268 11.39 40.29 14.58
N GLY A 269 10.11 40.13 14.29
CA GLY A 269 9.11 39.70 15.27
C GLY A 269 8.51 40.83 16.11
N VAL A 270 8.96 42.05 15.88
CA VAL A 270 8.36 43.24 16.50
C VAL A 270 7.34 43.85 15.52
N ARG A 271 6.17 44.10 16.00
CA ARG A 271 5.13 44.86 15.30
C ARG A 271 4.69 46.03 16.15
N ASP A 272 4.52 47.17 15.54
CA ASP A 272 3.89 48.27 16.20
C ASP A 272 2.45 47.90 16.55
N LEU A 273 2.11 48.03 17.80
CA LEU A 273 0.77 47.79 18.33
C LEU A 273 0.23 49.13 18.89
N ASP A 274 -0.83 49.60 18.31
CA ASP A 274 -1.55 50.76 18.86
C ASP A 274 -2.33 50.33 20.10
N VAL A 275 -1.84 50.73 21.26
CA VAL A 275 -2.45 50.48 22.56
C VAL A 275 -3.14 51.70 23.15
N SER A 276 -3.29 52.77 22.34
CA SER A 276 -3.87 54.05 22.78
C SER A 276 -5.32 53.90 23.28
N ARG A 277 -6.02 52.84 22.80
CA ARG A 277 -7.42 52.57 23.22
C ARG A 277 -7.55 51.13 23.69
N PRO A 278 -6.99 50.78 24.85
CA PRO A 278 -7.13 49.43 25.39
C PRO A 278 -8.61 49.18 25.73
N GLY A 279 -9.19 48.06 25.26
CA GLY A 279 -10.56 47.68 25.59
C GLY A 279 -10.77 47.36 27.06
N GLY A 280 -11.96 46.87 27.44
CA GLY A 280 -12.22 46.36 28.79
C GLY A 280 -12.36 47.42 29.90
N GLY A 281 -12.71 48.64 29.56
CA GLY A 281 -12.95 49.71 30.53
C GLY A 281 -11.68 50.38 31.10
N LEU A 282 -10.54 50.10 30.49
CA LEU A 282 -9.28 50.74 30.85
C LEU A 282 -9.20 52.15 30.23
N PRO A 283 -8.58 53.12 30.92
CA PRO A 283 -8.44 54.49 30.41
C PRO A 283 -7.51 54.52 29.17
N ALA A 284 -7.79 55.42 28.25
CA ALA A 284 -6.92 55.67 27.09
C ALA A 284 -5.51 56.04 27.55
N ILE A 285 -4.50 55.56 26.85
CA ILE A 285 -3.10 55.86 27.11
C ILE A 285 -2.74 57.09 26.23
N ASP A 286 -2.30 58.16 26.86
CA ASP A 286 -1.87 59.36 26.15
C ASP A 286 -0.50 59.12 25.49
N ALA A 287 -0.50 59.06 24.16
CA ALA A 287 0.70 58.81 23.34
C ALA A 287 1.78 59.87 23.41
N GLY A 288 1.56 60.92 24.21
CA GLY A 288 2.49 62.04 24.37
C GLY A 288 3.51 61.91 25.50
N ARG A 289 3.51 60.79 26.29
CA ARG A 289 4.51 60.60 27.36
C ARG A 289 5.60 59.60 26.89
N PRO A 290 6.84 60.06 26.73
CA PRO A 290 7.95 59.12 26.54
C PRO A 290 8.18 58.35 27.83
N GLY A 291 7.94 57.01 27.79
CA GLY A 291 8.24 56.11 28.89
C GLY A 291 7.04 55.35 29.49
N ALA A 292 5.92 55.19 28.76
CA ALA A 292 4.84 54.30 29.12
C ALA A 292 5.01 52.94 28.45
#